data_81d143814b3438e4332aea96b74762fe
#
_entry.id   81d143814b3438e4332aea96b74762fe
#
_cell.length_a   1.000
_cell.length_b   1.000
_cell.length_c   1.000
_cell.angle_alpha   90.00
_cell.angle_beta   90.00
_cell.angle_gamma   90.00
#
_symmetry.space_group_name_H-M   'P 1'
#
loop_
_entity.id
_entity.type
_entity.pdbx_description
1 polymer ?
#
loop_
_entity_poly.entity_id
_entity_poly.type
_entity_poly.pdbx_seq_one_letter_code
_entity_poly.pdbx_strand_id
1 'polypeptide(L)'
;VRSDALEENAACLEQLVPVLQRGSVDYLASPQAADAVILDAVEQYDTGWVYSQRNADYARETMADLNLVSNGTDTTIGNFDTARVARVMDVTGPIFTEQGTPAADGLTPEAIATNRFIDTSVGLPS
;
A
#
# COMPACT_ATOMS: atom_id res chain seq x y z
N VAL A 1 -4.42 -8.00 7.75
CA VAL A 1 -5.02 -9.01 8.67
C VAL A 1 -4.95 -8.51 10.09
N ARG A 2 -5.80 -9.03 10.97
CA ARG A 2 -5.72 -8.75 12.41
C ARG A 2 -4.51 -9.49 13.01
N SER A 3 -3.92 -8.92 14.06
CA SER A 3 -2.72 -9.48 14.69
C SER A 3 -2.93 -10.90 15.25
N ASP A 4 -4.12 -11.19 15.78
CA ASP A 4 -4.50 -12.50 16.30
C ASP A 4 -4.69 -13.58 15.20
N ALA A 5 -4.91 -13.17 13.94
CA ALA A 5 -5.06 -14.05 12.78
C ALA A 5 -3.78 -14.14 11.91
N LEU A 6 -2.69 -13.50 12.34
CA LEU A 6 -1.47 -13.40 11.53
C LEU A 6 -0.83 -14.79 11.30
N GLU A 7 -0.72 -15.58 12.35
CA GLU A 7 -0.09 -16.91 12.27
C GLU A 7 -0.96 -17.90 11.48
N GLU A 8 -2.28 -17.85 11.66
CA GLU A 8 -3.20 -18.69 10.90
C GLU A 8 -3.12 -18.44 9.39
N ASN A 9 -2.90 -17.18 9.00
CA ASN A 9 -2.83 -16.77 7.60
C ASN A 9 -1.40 -16.69 7.05
N ALA A 10 -0.37 -17.02 7.82
CA ALA A 10 1.02 -16.80 7.45
C ALA A 10 1.39 -17.43 6.09
N ALA A 11 1.02 -18.69 5.86
CA ALA A 11 1.32 -19.38 4.59
C ALA A 11 0.65 -18.72 3.36
N CYS A 12 -0.53 -18.14 3.54
CA CYS A 12 -1.20 -17.36 2.49
C CYS A 12 -0.49 -16.01 2.27
N LEU A 13 -0.12 -15.33 3.35
CA LEU A 13 0.54 -14.02 3.28
C LEU A 13 1.94 -14.11 2.66
N GLU A 14 2.69 -15.19 2.91
CA GLU A 14 3.98 -15.46 2.28
C GLU A 14 3.90 -15.55 0.74
N GLN A 15 2.75 -15.96 0.22
CA GLN A 15 2.51 -16.01 -1.23
C GLN A 15 1.88 -14.72 -1.77
N LEU A 16 0.89 -14.17 -1.04
CA LEU A 16 0.10 -13.05 -1.50
C LEU A 16 0.90 -11.73 -1.52
N VAL A 17 1.68 -11.45 -0.45
CA VAL A 17 2.36 -10.15 -0.34
C VAL A 17 3.38 -9.93 -1.46
N PRO A 18 4.24 -10.91 -1.83
CA PRO A 18 5.12 -10.75 -3.00
C PRO A 18 4.38 -10.57 -4.33
N VAL A 19 3.19 -11.18 -4.48
CA VAL A 19 2.36 -10.99 -5.68
C VAL A 19 1.85 -9.55 -5.74
N LEU A 20 1.40 -8.98 -4.62
CA LEU A 20 0.96 -7.57 -4.56
C LEU A 20 2.11 -6.60 -4.83
N GLN A 21 3.32 -6.88 -4.30
CA GLN A 21 4.50 -6.08 -4.61
C GLN A 21 4.81 -6.08 -6.11
N ARG A 22 4.86 -7.27 -6.74
CA ARG A 22 5.11 -7.41 -8.18
C ARG A 22 4.02 -6.76 -9.01
N GLY A 23 2.75 -6.94 -8.64
CA GLY A 23 1.62 -6.27 -9.30
C GLY A 23 1.75 -4.75 -9.30
N SER A 24 2.26 -4.16 -8.22
CA SER A 24 2.53 -2.71 -8.16
C SER A 24 3.64 -2.29 -9.10
N VAL A 25 4.74 -3.06 -9.16
CA VAL A 25 5.87 -2.81 -10.09
C VAL A 25 5.41 -2.95 -11.54
N ASP A 26 4.69 -4.04 -11.86
CA ASP A 26 4.21 -4.32 -13.20
C ASP A 26 3.22 -3.25 -13.69
N TYR A 27 2.32 -2.80 -12.82
CA TYR A 27 1.38 -1.72 -13.15
C TYR A 27 2.10 -0.41 -13.48
N LEU A 28 3.08 -0.02 -12.69
CA LEU A 28 3.84 1.21 -12.95
C LEU A 28 4.70 1.13 -14.22
N ALA A 29 5.21 -0.07 -14.54
CA ALA A 29 6.01 -0.29 -15.73
C ALA A 29 5.17 -0.42 -17.03
N SER A 30 3.98 -1.05 -16.94
CA SER A 30 3.14 -1.38 -18.10
C SER A 30 1.65 -1.36 -17.75
N PRO A 31 1.06 -0.17 -17.54
CA PRO A 31 -0.29 -0.02 -17.00
C PRO A 31 -1.41 -0.40 -17.97
N GLN A 32 -1.14 -0.46 -19.28
CA GLN A 32 -2.16 -0.47 -20.35
C GLN A 32 -3.20 -1.61 -20.18
N ALA A 33 -2.73 -2.82 -19.84
CA ALA A 33 -3.62 -3.96 -19.66
C ALA A 33 -4.53 -3.82 -18.42
N ALA A 34 -3.98 -3.29 -17.32
CA ALA A 34 -4.75 -3.05 -16.10
C ALA A 34 -5.73 -1.89 -16.28
N ASP A 35 -5.29 -0.79 -16.91
CA ASP A 35 -6.15 0.35 -17.21
C ASP A 35 -7.34 -0.07 -18.09
N ALA A 36 -7.12 -0.91 -19.11
CA ALA A 36 -8.20 -1.42 -19.96
C ALA A 36 -9.24 -2.19 -19.16
N VAL A 37 -8.81 -3.09 -18.27
CA VAL A 37 -9.73 -3.85 -17.39
C VAL A 37 -10.52 -2.93 -16.46
N ILE A 38 -9.89 -1.89 -15.92
CA ILE A 38 -10.56 -0.93 -15.03
C ILE A 38 -11.60 -0.12 -15.82
N LEU A 39 -11.25 0.36 -17.01
CA LEU A 39 -12.16 1.13 -17.86
C LEU A 39 -13.36 0.30 -18.30
N ASP A 40 -13.14 -0.95 -18.71
CA ASP A 40 -14.22 -1.88 -19.06
C ASP A 40 -15.14 -2.14 -17.86
N ALA A 41 -14.58 -2.31 -16.67
CA ALA A 41 -15.38 -2.50 -15.45
C ALA A 41 -16.20 -1.25 -15.08
N VAL A 42 -15.63 -0.06 -15.23
CA VAL A 42 -16.33 1.21 -14.98
C VAL A 42 -17.51 1.35 -15.93
N GLU A 43 -17.33 1.04 -17.22
CA GLU A 43 -18.42 1.06 -18.21
C GLU A 43 -19.48 -0.01 -17.93
N GLN A 44 -19.06 -1.23 -17.62
CA GLN A 44 -19.97 -2.37 -17.40
C GLN A 44 -20.87 -2.18 -16.19
N TYR A 45 -20.32 -1.67 -15.08
CA TYR A 45 -21.06 -1.58 -13.82
C TYR A 45 -21.79 -0.26 -13.61
N ASP A 46 -21.50 0.77 -14.40
CA ASP A 46 -22.16 2.10 -14.40
C ASP A 46 -22.50 2.62 -12.98
N THR A 47 -21.51 2.60 -12.09
CA THR A 47 -21.68 2.99 -10.68
C THR A 47 -21.74 4.50 -10.47
N GLY A 48 -21.72 5.30 -11.55
CA GLY A 48 -21.59 6.76 -11.52
C GLY A 48 -20.15 7.24 -11.27
N TRP A 49 -19.18 6.33 -11.16
CA TRP A 49 -17.78 6.70 -11.09
C TRP A 49 -17.25 7.03 -12.48
N VAL A 50 -16.88 8.29 -12.67
CA VAL A 50 -16.32 8.77 -13.94
C VAL A 50 -14.81 8.56 -13.92
N TYR A 51 -14.33 7.64 -14.75
CA TYR A 51 -12.93 7.35 -14.92
C TYR A 51 -12.57 7.23 -16.40
N SER A 52 -11.42 7.71 -16.81
CA SER A 52 -10.97 7.71 -18.19
C SER A 52 -9.48 7.38 -18.26
N GLN A 53 -8.99 6.99 -19.45
CA GLN A 53 -7.56 6.78 -19.66
C GLN A 53 -6.72 7.99 -19.24
N ARG A 54 -7.20 9.22 -19.53
CA ARG A 54 -6.54 10.45 -19.11
C ARG A 54 -6.40 10.58 -17.60
N ASN A 55 -7.43 10.14 -16.84
CA ASN A 55 -7.37 10.14 -15.37
C ASN A 55 -6.34 9.13 -14.88
N ALA A 56 -6.28 7.93 -15.49
CA ALA A 56 -5.29 6.91 -15.16
C ALA A 56 -3.86 7.41 -15.40
N ASP A 57 -3.61 7.98 -16.57
CA ASP A 57 -2.31 8.53 -16.94
C ASP A 57 -1.88 9.65 -15.99
N TYR A 58 -2.76 10.61 -15.73
CA TYR A 58 -2.49 11.73 -14.82
C TYR A 58 -2.22 11.25 -13.38
N ALA A 59 -3.00 10.29 -12.89
CA ALA A 59 -2.80 9.74 -11.56
C ALA A 59 -1.44 9.06 -11.44
N ARG A 60 -1.04 8.26 -12.44
CA ARG A 60 0.24 7.55 -12.47
C ARG A 60 1.42 8.54 -12.54
N GLU A 61 1.36 9.53 -13.42
CA GLU A 61 2.36 10.58 -13.53
C GLU A 61 2.51 11.33 -12.20
N THR A 62 1.39 11.73 -11.58
CA THR A 62 1.39 12.43 -10.29
C THR A 62 1.98 11.55 -9.17
N MET A 63 1.65 10.25 -9.14
CA MET A 63 2.23 9.33 -8.16
C MET A 63 3.75 9.22 -8.30
N ALA A 64 4.26 9.21 -9.52
CA ALA A 64 5.69 9.18 -9.78
C ALA A 64 6.37 10.51 -9.41
N ASP A 65 5.85 11.63 -9.88
CA ASP A 65 6.41 12.97 -9.66
C ASP A 65 6.48 13.37 -8.18
N LEU A 66 5.47 12.98 -7.41
CA LEU A 66 5.38 13.26 -5.99
C LEU A 66 5.97 12.15 -5.10
N ASN A 67 6.56 11.11 -5.69
CA ASN A 67 7.07 9.94 -4.97
C ASN A 67 6.05 9.30 -4.02
N LEU A 68 4.76 9.28 -4.39
CA LEU A 68 3.70 8.67 -3.59
C LEU A 68 3.81 7.14 -3.59
N VAL A 69 4.38 6.57 -4.65
CA VAL A 69 4.72 5.16 -4.77
C VAL A 69 6.19 5.06 -5.15
N SER A 70 7.01 4.56 -4.24
CA SER A 70 8.46 4.44 -4.42
C SER A 70 9.04 3.31 -3.57
N ASN A 71 10.30 2.97 -3.79
CA ASN A 71 11.03 2.01 -2.97
C ASN A 71 11.30 2.51 -1.52
N GLY A 72 11.05 3.78 -1.22
CA GLY A 72 11.37 4.33 0.10
C GLY A 72 12.87 4.57 0.30
N THR A 73 13.41 4.13 1.44
CA THR A 73 14.82 4.35 1.84
C THR A 73 15.76 3.24 1.36
N ASP A 74 15.22 2.16 0.82
CA ASP A 74 15.96 1.01 0.28
C ASP A 74 15.51 0.69 -1.16
N THR A 75 15.81 -0.52 -1.65
CA THR A 75 15.45 -0.96 -3.00
C THR A 75 14.13 -1.76 -3.04
N THR A 76 13.41 -1.83 -1.93
CA THR A 76 12.20 -2.65 -1.78
C THR A 76 10.94 -1.80 -1.83
N ILE A 77 9.94 -2.24 -2.60
CA ILE A 77 8.62 -1.59 -2.60
C ILE A 77 7.69 -2.26 -1.58
N GLY A 78 6.87 -1.45 -0.90
CA GLY A 78 5.79 -1.92 -0.04
C GLY A 78 6.18 -2.29 1.38
N ASN A 79 7.44 -2.15 1.75
CA ASN A 79 7.90 -2.32 3.13
C ASN A 79 7.57 -1.09 3.99
N PHE A 80 7.46 -1.30 5.28
CA PHE A 80 7.26 -0.25 6.27
C PHE A 80 8.60 0.22 6.85
N ASP A 81 8.82 1.53 6.83
CA ASP A 81 9.87 2.18 7.61
C ASP A 81 9.35 2.38 9.05
N THR A 82 9.99 1.74 10.02
CA THR A 82 9.57 1.78 11.44
C THR A 82 9.60 3.20 12.00
N ALA A 83 10.58 4.02 11.61
CA ALA A 83 10.65 5.41 12.07
C ALA A 83 9.49 6.24 11.50
N ARG A 84 9.08 5.98 10.26
CA ARG A 84 7.92 6.62 9.64
C ARG A 84 6.61 6.18 10.32
N VAL A 85 6.47 4.89 10.64
CA VAL A 85 5.30 4.38 11.39
C VAL A 85 5.23 5.05 12.75
N ALA A 86 6.35 5.11 13.51
CA ALA A 86 6.42 5.80 14.80
C ALA A 86 5.97 7.27 14.68
N ARG A 87 6.46 7.99 13.68
CA ARG A 87 6.05 9.39 13.44
C ARG A 87 4.56 9.54 13.15
N VAL A 88 3.97 8.62 12.40
CA VAL A 88 2.51 8.61 12.17
C VAL A 88 1.78 8.42 13.49
N MET A 89 2.23 7.51 14.35
CA MET A 89 1.66 7.30 15.69
C MET A 89 1.76 8.56 16.57
N ASP A 90 2.92 9.24 16.56
CA ASP A 90 3.12 10.47 17.33
C ASP A 90 2.16 11.59 16.89
N VAL A 91 1.89 11.70 15.60
CA VAL A 91 0.98 12.72 15.04
C VAL A 91 -0.49 12.35 15.29
N THR A 92 -0.85 11.09 15.12
CA THR A 92 -2.25 10.65 15.19
C THR A 92 -2.74 10.34 16.61
N GLY A 93 -1.83 9.94 17.50
CA GLY A 93 -2.16 9.58 18.89
C GLY A 93 -2.92 10.65 19.66
N PRO A 94 -2.45 11.93 19.70
CA PRO A 94 -3.19 13.03 20.31
C PRO A 94 -4.59 13.23 19.73
N ILE A 95 -4.74 13.10 18.40
CA ILE A 95 -6.02 13.26 17.69
C ILE A 95 -7.02 12.18 18.15
N PHE A 96 -6.60 10.93 18.20
CA PHE A 96 -7.45 9.84 18.69
C PHE A 96 -7.83 10.02 20.17
N THR A 97 -6.90 10.52 20.98
CA THR A 97 -7.18 10.83 22.39
C THR A 97 -8.25 11.92 22.53
N GLU A 98 -8.16 13.00 21.76
CA GLU A 98 -9.16 14.07 21.74
C GLU A 98 -10.53 13.58 21.25
N GLN A 99 -10.56 12.59 20.35
CA GLN A 99 -11.79 11.97 19.86
C GLN A 99 -12.38 10.92 20.83
N GLY A 100 -11.77 10.71 21.99
CA GLY A 100 -12.23 9.73 22.98
C GLY A 100 -11.94 8.27 22.63
N THR A 101 -11.05 8.03 21.67
CA THR A 101 -10.62 6.69 21.20
C THR A 101 -9.10 6.56 21.29
N PRO A 102 -8.49 6.69 22.49
CA PRO A 102 -7.04 6.63 22.63
C PRO A 102 -6.48 5.29 22.16
N ALA A 103 -5.26 5.30 21.66
CA ALA A 103 -4.54 4.07 21.35
C ALA A 103 -4.34 3.22 22.61
N ALA A 104 -4.22 1.91 22.43
CA ALA A 104 -3.93 1.00 23.54
C ALA A 104 -2.57 1.34 24.18
N ASP A 105 -2.48 1.19 25.51
CA ASP A 105 -1.24 1.39 26.25
C ASP A 105 -0.13 0.46 25.72
N GLY A 106 1.06 1.03 25.50
CA GLY A 106 2.23 0.28 25.03
C GLY A 106 2.16 -0.15 23.58
N LEU A 107 1.28 0.44 22.75
CA LEU A 107 1.25 0.18 21.33
C LEU A 107 2.58 0.61 20.67
N THR A 108 3.19 -0.31 19.91
CA THR A 108 4.46 -0.06 19.20
C THR A 108 4.28 -0.08 17.69
N PRO A 109 5.21 0.51 16.91
CA PRO A 109 5.17 0.42 15.45
C PRO A 109 5.08 -1.01 14.93
N GLU A 110 5.79 -1.96 15.55
CA GLU A 110 5.83 -3.37 15.16
C GLU A 110 4.51 -4.09 15.44
N ALA A 111 3.71 -3.59 16.37
CA ALA A 111 2.36 -4.12 16.63
C ALA A 111 1.35 -3.69 15.56
N ILE A 112 1.62 -2.60 14.84
CA ILE A 112 0.75 -2.06 13.79
C ILE A 112 1.16 -2.58 12.41
N ALA A 113 2.47 -2.65 12.13
CA ALA A 113 3.00 -2.96 10.82
C ALA A 113 4.12 -4.00 10.90
N THR A 114 4.14 -4.95 9.98
CA THR A 114 5.18 -5.98 9.91
C THR A 114 5.70 -6.13 8.48
N ASN A 115 7.01 -6.30 8.33
CA ASN A 115 7.69 -6.60 7.07
C ASN A 115 7.95 -8.09 6.88
N ARG A 116 7.38 -8.95 7.75
CA ARG A 116 7.66 -10.40 7.77
C ARG A 116 7.45 -11.08 6.42
N PHE A 117 6.48 -10.63 5.64
CA PHE A 117 6.07 -11.26 4.38
C PHE A 117 6.57 -10.52 3.12
N ILE A 118 7.35 -9.47 3.31
CA ILE A 118 7.91 -8.67 2.22
C ILE A 118 9.02 -9.46 1.51
N ASP A 119 8.95 -9.54 0.19
CA ASP A 119 10.05 -10.00 -0.66
C ASP A 119 11.00 -8.82 -0.92
N THR A 120 12.15 -8.82 -0.27
CA THR A 120 13.13 -7.72 -0.37
C THR A 120 13.84 -7.63 -1.71
N SER A 121 13.63 -8.61 -2.60
CA SER A 121 14.15 -8.57 -3.98
C SER A 121 13.22 -7.84 -4.94
N VAL A 122 12.00 -7.48 -4.51
CA VAL A 122 11.00 -6.80 -5.34
C VAL A 122 11.03 -5.30 -5.08
N GLY A 123 11.31 -4.53 -6.12
CA GLY A 123 11.30 -3.06 -6.07
C GLY A 123 11.23 -2.44 -7.46
N LEU A 124 11.03 -1.13 -7.48
CA LEU A 124 11.05 -0.35 -8.71
C LEU A 124 12.49 -0.24 -9.24
N PRO A 125 12.70 -0.25 -10.55
CA PRO A 125 14.01 0.01 -11.13
C PRO A 125 14.51 1.40 -10.71
N SER A 126 15.81 1.49 -10.44
CA SER A 126 16.51 2.74 -10.07
C SER A 126 16.77 3.62 -11.29
#